data_c7ff99add15af8be0cc0ae53ecc65ada
#
_entry.id   c7ff99add15af8be0cc0ae53ecc65ada
#
_cell.length_a   1.000
_cell.length_b   1.000
_cell.length_c   1.000
_cell.angle_alpha   90.00
_cell.angle_beta   90.00
_cell.angle_gamma   90.00
#
_symmetry.space_group_name_H-M   'P 1'
#
loop_
_entity.id
_entity.type
_entity.pdbx_description
1 polymer ?
#
loop_
_entity_poly.entity_id
_entity_poly.type
_entity_poly.pdbx_seq_one_letter_code
_entity_poly.pdbx_strand_id
1 'polypeptide(L)'
;LSHRKEAASYQVAHFLQAAGYRIIPVNPKLEGQELLGEHVYAYLKDIPFSIDIVDVFRRSEFLPDVAYDFLETDAKVFWSQIGLENEEAETILRQANRQDIVMNRCTKIEYMRLFV
;
A
#
# COMPACT_ATOMS: atom_id res chain seq x y z
N LEU A 1 -4.88 -4.47 3.42
CA LEU A 1 -4.31 -5.78 3.76
C LEU A 1 -5.38 -6.67 4.37
N SER A 2 -5.52 -7.88 3.85
CA SER A 2 -6.48 -8.88 4.34
C SER A 2 -5.88 -9.70 5.48
N HIS A 3 -6.73 -10.13 6.42
CA HIS A 3 -6.33 -11.06 7.47
C HIS A 3 -6.34 -12.52 7.00
N ARG A 4 -6.93 -12.82 5.85
CA ARG A 4 -6.97 -14.18 5.32
C ARG A 4 -5.64 -14.51 4.65
N LYS A 5 -5.01 -15.61 5.09
CA LYS A 5 -3.67 -15.98 4.63
C LYS A 5 -3.60 -16.32 3.15
N GLU A 6 -4.70 -16.77 2.54
CA GLU A 6 -4.77 -17.07 1.11
C GLU A 6 -4.98 -15.85 0.23
N ALA A 7 -5.32 -14.70 0.80
CA ALA A 7 -5.54 -13.48 0.01
C ALA A 7 -4.23 -12.98 -0.60
N ALA A 8 -4.31 -12.43 -1.81
CA ALA A 8 -3.14 -11.91 -2.52
C ALA A 8 -2.39 -10.86 -1.70
N SER A 9 -3.13 -9.95 -1.04
CA SER A 9 -2.49 -8.91 -0.22
C SER A 9 -1.66 -9.49 0.93
N TYR A 10 -2.18 -10.52 1.60
CA TYR A 10 -1.44 -11.18 2.68
C TYR A 10 -0.19 -11.88 2.14
N GLN A 11 -0.31 -12.58 1.02
CA GLN A 11 0.80 -13.33 0.42
C GLN A 11 1.94 -12.39 0.02
N VAL A 12 1.61 -11.27 -0.61
CA VAL A 12 2.63 -10.28 -1.01
C VAL A 12 3.27 -9.64 0.23
N ALA A 13 2.46 -9.23 1.21
CA ALA A 13 2.97 -8.62 2.44
C ALA A 13 3.90 -9.57 3.19
N HIS A 14 3.53 -10.84 3.32
CA HIS A 14 4.35 -11.85 3.98
C HIS A 14 5.68 -12.05 3.24
N PHE A 15 5.64 -12.09 1.90
CA PHE A 15 6.84 -12.21 1.08
C PHE A 15 7.79 -11.03 1.33
N LEU A 16 7.26 -9.81 1.31
CA LEU A 16 8.08 -8.61 1.52
C LEU A 16 8.65 -8.55 2.94
N GLN A 17 7.87 -8.96 3.94
CA GLN A 17 8.35 -9.03 5.31
C GLN A 17 9.51 -10.02 5.43
N ALA A 18 9.40 -11.18 4.80
CA ALA A 18 10.46 -12.17 4.78
C ALA A 18 11.71 -11.66 4.06
N ALA A 19 11.55 -10.72 3.13
CA ALA A 19 12.66 -10.08 2.42
C ALA A 19 13.31 -8.93 3.23
N GLY A 20 12.82 -8.64 4.44
CA GLY A 20 13.42 -7.66 5.33
C GLY A 20 12.67 -6.34 5.44
N TYR A 21 11.54 -6.18 4.79
CA TYR A 21 10.73 -4.95 4.90
C TYR A 21 9.84 -4.99 6.13
N ARG A 22 9.70 -3.85 6.78
CA ARG A 22 8.70 -3.70 7.84
C ARG A 22 7.36 -3.42 7.19
N ILE A 23 6.37 -4.27 7.48
CA ILE A 23 5.03 -4.17 6.91
C ILE A 23 4.08 -3.59 7.94
N ILE A 24 3.46 -2.45 7.59
CA ILE A 24 2.49 -1.80 8.45
C ILE A 24 1.11 -2.00 7.81
N PRO A 25 0.26 -2.85 8.39
CA PRO A 25 -1.05 -3.14 7.80
C PRO A 25 -2.05 -2.02 8.02
N VAL A 26 -2.83 -1.72 6.99
CA VAL A 26 -3.90 -0.71 7.03
C VAL A 26 -5.18 -1.32 6.51
N ASN A 27 -6.21 -1.34 7.35
CA ASN A 27 -7.53 -1.85 6.97
C ASN A 27 -8.56 -1.37 7.99
N PRO A 28 -9.51 -0.50 7.61
CA PRO A 28 -10.51 0.03 8.55
C PRO A 28 -11.33 -1.06 9.26
N LYS A 29 -11.55 -2.20 8.60
CA LYS A 29 -12.33 -3.30 9.17
C LYS A 29 -11.57 -4.08 10.24
N LEU A 30 -10.25 -3.98 10.27
CA LEU A 30 -9.37 -4.73 11.16
C LEU A 30 -8.64 -3.84 12.16
N GLU A 31 -9.04 -2.57 12.27
CA GLU A 31 -8.40 -1.61 13.17
C GLU A 31 -8.28 -2.17 14.58
N GLY A 32 -7.10 -1.99 15.18
CA GLY A 32 -6.81 -2.43 16.54
C GLY A 32 -6.40 -3.88 16.66
N GLN A 33 -6.51 -4.67 15.58
CA GLN A 33 -6.01 -6.05 15.58
C GLN A 33 -4.52 -6.06 15.25
N GLU A 34 -3.93 -7.25 15.25
CA GLU A 34 -2.53 -7.45 14.92
C GLU A 34 -2.41 -8.35 13.70
N LEU A 35 -1.61 -7.94 12.73
CA LEU A 35 -1.27 -8.75 11.55
C LEU A 35 0.23 -8.67 11.32
N LEU A 36 0.85 -9.81 11.01
CA LEU A 36 2.29 -9.89 10.72
C LEU A 36 3.14 -9.24 11.81
N GLY A 37 2.67 -9.31 13.07
CA GLY A 37 3.39 -8.77 14.22
C GLY A 37 3.24 -7.26 14.39
N GLU A 38 2.36 -6.59 13.64
CA GLU A 38 2.18 -5.16 13.70
C GLU A 38 0.72 -4.79 13.95
N HIS A 39 0.52 -3.65 14.61
CA HIS A 39 -0.81 -3.08 14.84
C HIS A 39 -1.45 -2.68 13.50
N VAL A 40 -2.74 -2.97 13.33
CA VAL A 40 -3.50 -2.57 12.15
C VAL A 40 -4.11 -1.18 12.35
N TYR A 41 -3.77 -0.25 11.47
CA TYR A 41 -4.32 1.10 11.47
C TYR A 41 -5.53 1.17 10.52
N ALA A 42 -6.48 2.07 10.82
CA ALA A 42 -7.65 2.26 9.97
C ALA A 42 -7.29 2.98 8.67
N TYR A 43 -6.44 4.02 8.76
CA TYR A 43 -6.06 4.86 7.63
C TYR A 43 -4.57 5.17 7.69
N LEU A 44 -4.00 5.56 6.53
CA LEU A 44 -2.59 5.90 6.43
C LEU A 44 -2.22 7.06 7.37
N LYS A 45 -3.08 8.07 7.47
CA LYS A 45 -2.85 9.24 8.32
C LYS A 45 -2.75 8.92 9.80
N ASP A 46 -3.23 7.76 10.23
CA ASP A 46 -3.19 7.34 11.63
C ASP A 46 -1.84 6.77 12.05
N ILE A 47 -0.98 6.45 11.09
CA ILE A 47 0.33 5.87 11.36
C ILE A 47 1.25 6.96 11.93
N PRO A 48 1.82 6.76 13.16
CA PRO A 48 2.53 7.84 13.86
C PRO A 48 4.01 7.99 13.48
N PHE A 49 4.46 7.35 12.41
CA PHE A 49 5.86 7.43 11.97
C PHE A 49 5.93 7.50 10.44
N SER A 50 7.12 7.80 9.93
CA SER A 50 7.33 7.95 8.48
C SER A 50 7.12 6.64 7.73
N ILE A 51 6.56 6.76 6.53
CA ILE A 51 6.29 5.66 5.63
C ILE A 51 7.08 5.88 4.34
N ASP A 52 7.73 4.84 3.82
CA ASP A 52 8.45 4.96 2.56
C ASP A 52 7.54 4.69 1.37
N ILE A 53 6.84 3.56 1.38
CA ILE A 53 6.01 3.11 0.26
C ILE A 53 4.63 2.74 0.77
N VAL A 54 3.60 3.22 0.10
CA VAL A 54 2.22 2.77 0.29
C VAL A 54 1.88 1.80 -0.81
N ASP A 55 1.62 0.55 -0.46
CA ASP A 55 1.33 -0.55 -1.38
C ASP A 55 -0.16 -0.88 -1.30
N VAL A 56 -0.90 -0.60 -2.36
CA VAL A 56 -2.37 -0.57 -2.35
C VAL A 56 -2.96 -1.83 -2.96
N PHE A 57 -3.90 -2.45 -2.22
CA PHE A 57 -4.67 -3.63 -2.64
C PHE A 57 -6.18 -3.36 -2.61
N ARG A 58 -6.60 -2.12 -2.83
CA ARG A 58 -8.02 -1.78 -2.90
C ARG A 58 -8.46 -1.72 -4.36
N ARG A 59 -9.77 -1.95 -4.60
CA ARG A 59 -10.32 -1.84 -5.96
C ARG A 59 -10.01 -0.48 -6.57
N SER A 60 -9.83 -0.45 -7.90
CA SER A 60 -9.46 0.76 -8.62
C SER A 60 -10.39 1.94 -8.36
N GLU A 61 -11.69 1.69 -8.17
CA GLU A 61 -12.68 2.74 -7.89
C GLU A 61 -12.43 3.48 -6.56
N PHE A 62 -11.69 2.86 -5.63
CA PHE A 62 -11.34 3.47 -4.33
C PHE A 62 -9.97 4.13 -4.32
N LEU A 63 -9.21 4.05 -5.40
CA LEU A 63 -7.87 4.64 -5.45
C LEU A 63 -7.86 6.15 -5.23
N PRO A 64 -8.86 6.94 -5.71
CA PRO A 64 -8.89 8.35 -5.38
C PRO A 64 -8.94 8.63 -3.87
N ASP A 65 -9.75 7.86 -3.13
CA ASP A 65 -9.82 8.00 -1.67
C ASP A 65 -8.49 7.67 -1.01
N VAL A 66 -7.82 6.63 -1.48
CA VAL A 66 -6.49 6.26 -0.97
C VAL A 66 -5.47 7.33 -1.32
N ALA A 67 -5.58 7.94 -2.50
CA ALA A 67 -4.69 9.03 -2.90
C ALA A 67 -4.81 10.22 -1.95
N TYR A 68 -6.03 10.63 -1.59
CA TYR A 68 -6.23 11.70 -0.62
C TYR A 68 -5.66 11.35 0.76
N ASP A 69 -5.85 10.11 1.22
CA ASP A 69 -5.27 9.65 2.48
C ASP A 69 -3.73 9.67 2.41
N PHE A 70 -3.16 9.25 1.28
CA PHE A 70 -1.73 9.31 1.04
C PHE A 70 -1.17 10.72 1.19
N LEU A 71 -1.90 11.74 0.71
CA LEU A 71 -1.46 13.14 0.79
C LEU A 71 -1.37 13.65 2.23
N GLU A 72 -2.02 12.99 3.18
CA GLU A 72 -1.95 13.32 4.61
C GLU A 72 -0.68 12.74 5.26
N THR A 73 0.16 12.07 4.50
CA THR A 73 1.38 11.41 4.98
C THR A 73 2.62 11.95 4.27
N ASP A 74 3.79 11.62 4.81
CA ASP A 74 5.07 11.92 4.17
C ASP A 74 5.58 10.77 3.28
N ALA A 75 4.74 9.78 3.00
CA ALA A 75 5.11 8.64 2.18
C ALA A 75 5.64 9.08 0.82
N LYS A 76 6.65 8.37 0.32
CA LYS A 76 7.38 8.77 -0.88
C LYS A 76 6.82 8.16 -2.16
N VAL A 77 6.36 6.92 -2.10
CA VAL A 77 5.92 6.17 -3.27
C VAL A 77 4.49 5.67 -3.08
N PHE A 78 3.64 5.94 -4.07
CA PHE A 78 2.31 5.37 -4.17
C PHE A 78 2.36 4.22 -5.15
N TRP A 79 2.06 3.00 -4.69
CA TRP A 79 2.14 1.80 -5.50
C TRP A 79 0.81 1.07 -5.47
N SER A 80 0.17 0.90 -6.62
CA SER A 80 -1.01 0.04 -6.73
C SER A 80 -0.69 -1.25 -7.46
N GLN A 81 -1.21 -2.36 -6.94
CA GLN A 81 -0.90 -3.69 -7.39
C GLN A 81 -1.46 -3.99 -8.78
N ILE A 82 -1.03 -5.11 -9.36
CA ILE A 82 -1.47 -5.53 -10.71
C ILE A 82 -3.00 -5.55 -10.79
N GLY A 83 -3.53 -5.00 -11.88
CA GLY A 83 -4.96 -4.85 -12.09
C GLY A 83 -5.59 -3.62 -11.44
N LEU A 84 -4.82 -2.85 -10.68
CA LEU A 84 -5.31 -1.68 -9.94
C LEU A 84 -4.68 -0.41 -10.52
N GLU A 85 -5.49 0.40 -11.20
CA GLU A 85 -5.07 1.70 -11.71
C GLU A 85 -6.26 2.64 -11.78
N ASN A 86 -6.00 3.94 -11.69
CA ASN A 86 -7.05 4.94 -11.69
C ASN A 86 -6.46 6.29 -12.11
N GLU A 87 -6.98 6.85 -13.18
CA GLU A 87 -6.48 8.11 -13.74
C GLU A 87 -6.75 9.29 -12.81
N GLU A 88 -7.91 9.32 -12.15
CA GLU A 88 -8.25 10.38 -11.20
C GLU A 88 -7.28 10.38 -10.03
N ALA A 89 -6.96 9.20 -9.48
CA ALA A 89 -5.99 9.08 -8.39
C ALA A 89 -4.62 9.60 -8.82
N GLU A 90 -4.17 9.25 -10.01
CA GLU A 90 -2.91 9.72 -10.54
C GLU A 90 -2.90 11.25 -10.66
N THR A 91 -3.99 11.84 -11.17
CA THR A 91 -4.12 13.29 -11.29
C THR A 91 -4.06 13.96 -9.92
N ILE A 92 -4.75 13.44 -8.93
CA ILE A 92 -4.73 13.96 -7.54
C ILE A 92 -3.29 14.02 -7.02
N LEU A 93 -2.54 12.93 -7.19
CA LEU A 93 -1.18 12.85 -6.70
C LEU A 93 -0.23 13.79 -7.44
N ARG A 94 -0.33 13.88 -8.76
CA ARG A 94 0.54 14.74 -9.56
C ARG A 94 0.28 16.22 -9.30
N GLN A 95 -0.97 16.62 -9.11
CA GLN A 95 -1.32 17.99 -8.76
C GLN A 95 -0.77 18.42 -7.40
N ALA A 96 -0.49 17.47 -6.52
CA ALA A 96 0.13 17.72 -5.21
C ALA A 96 1.65 17.54 -5.25
N ASN A 97 2.27 17.43 -6.42
CA ASN A 97 3.71 17.21 -6.61
C ASN A 97 4.20 15.86 -6.06
N ARG A 98 3.33 14.87 -5.98
CA ARG A 98 3.69 13.51 -5.61
C ARG A 98 3.82 12.70 -6.90
N GLN A 99 5.06 12.50 -7.37
CA GLN A 99 5.34 11.98 -8.70
C GLN A 99 5.88 10.56 -8.72
N ASP A 100 6.23 10.00 -7.58
CA ASP A 100 6.69 8.62 -7.49
C ASP A 100 5.47 7.69 -7.41
N ILE A 101 4.88 7.46 -8.57
CA ILE A 101 3.62 6.71 -8.72
C ILE A 101 3.87 5.50 -9.58
N VAL A 102 3.55 4.31 -9.04
CA VAL A 102 3.57 3.05 -9.79
C VAL A 102 2.18 2.45 -9.70
N MET A 103 1.57 2.16 -10.83
CA MET A 103 0.25 1.53 -10.87
C MET A 103 0.28 0.27 -11.72
N ASN A 104 -0.57 -0.69 -11.37
CA ASN A 104 -0.75 -1.92 -12.11
C ASN A 104 0.53 -2.77 -12.16
N ARG A 105 1.24 -2.84 -11.03
CA ARG A 105 2.45 -3.67 -10.88
C ARG A 105 2.40 -4.41 -9.55
N CYS A 106 2.80 -5.68 -9.54
CA CYS A 106 2.91 -6.45 -8.31
C CYS A 106 4.28 -6.22 -7.67
N THR A 107 4.31 -5.77 -6.42
CA THR A 107 5.56 -5.50 -5.69
C THR A 107 6.41 -6.76 -5.56
N LYS A 108 5.79 -7.92 -5.34
CA LYS A 108 6.51 -9.20 -5.25
C LYS A 108 7.19 -9.53 -6.58
N ILE A 109 6.47 -9.40 -7.70
CA ILE A 109 7.01 -9.68 -9.04
C ILE A 109 8.14 -8.71 -9.38
N GLU A 110 7.95 -7.42 -9.13
CA GLU A 110 8.97 -6.41 -9.41
C GLU A 110 10.21 -6.63 -8.54
N TYR A 111 10.04 -6.98 -7.26
CA TYR A 111 11.17 -7.33 -6.40
C TYR A 111 11.96 -8.50 -6.99
N MET A 112 11.27 -9.56 -7.41
CA MET A 112 11.92 -10.73 -7.98
C MET A 112 12.65 -10.41 -9.28
N ARG A 113 12.14 -9.48 -10.11
CA ARG A 113 12.78 -9.06 -11.33
C ARG A 113 14.07 -8.26 -11.09
N LEU A 114 14.09 -7.46 -10.02
CA LEU A 114 15.20 -6.54 -9.75
C LEU A 114 16.31 -7.17 -8.91
N PHE A 115 15.99 -8.11 -8.02
CA PHE A 115 16.92 -8.61 -7.02
C PHE A 115 17.16 -10.12 -7.06
N VAL A 116 16.45 -10.85 -7.89
CA VAL A 116 16.58 -12.30 -8.07
C VAL A 116 16.76 -12.68 -9.55
#